data_0f8077c88084ddf75c87aa95b07a1a57
#
_entry.id   0f8077c88084ddf75c87aa95b07a1a57
#
_cell.length_a   1.000
_cell.length_b   1.000
_cell.length_c   1.000
_cell.angle_alpha   90.00
_cell.angle_beta   90.00
_cell.angle_gamma   90.00
#
_symmetry.space_group_name_H-M   'P 1'
#
loop_
_entity.id
_entity.type
_entity.pdbx_description
1 polymer ?
#
loop_
_entity_poly.entity_id
_entity_poly.type
_entity_poly.pdbx_seq_one_letter_code
_entity_poly.pdbx_strand_id
1 'polypeptide(L)'
;ALEQGFSVILCIGETLAERKAGKLNSILWLQLERGLAGLGPNADYSRLAVAYEPVWAIGVNGIPADSDYVAERHAGIRRILCARFGEEQGSRIPILYGGSVNPQNAQELIALPDVDGLFIGRSAWDASQFNRIIRQVMPLYMNK
;
A
#
# COMPACT_ATOMS: atom_id res chain seq x y z
N ALA A 1 13.23 -12.46 -7.05
CA ALA A 1 13.82 -11.61 -6.01
C ALA A 1 13.73 -12.29 -4.63
N LEU A 2 12.53 -12.69 -4.17
CA LEU A 2 12.35 -13.36 -2.86
C LEU A 2 13.21 -14.61 -2.71
N GLU A 3 13.24 -15.49 -3.73
CA GLU A 3 14.07 -16.70 -3.75
C GLU A 3 15.59 -16.41 -3.64
N GLN A 4 16.01 -15.21 -4.02
CA GLN A 4 17.38 -14.75 -3.89
C GLN A 4 17.65 -14.03 -2.55
N GLY A 5 16.72 -14.07 -1.62
CA GLY A 5 16.85 -13.48 -0.29
C GLY A 5 16.60 -11.98 -0.21
N PHE A 6 16.11 -11.32 -1.26
CA PHE A 6 15.76 -9.90 -1.20
C PHE A 6 14.42 -9.68 -0.49
N SER A 7 14.31 -8.55 0.22
CA SER A 7 13.00 -8.00 0.58
C SER A 7 12.41 -7.26 -0.61
N VAL A 8 11.11 -7.41 -0.83
CA VAL A 8 10.42 -6.93 -2.03
C VAL A 8 9.23 -6.06 -1.64
N ILE A 9 9.10 -4.90 -2.26
CA ILE A 9 7.89 -4.10 -2.24
C ILE A 9 7.29 -4.16 -3.66
N LEU A 10 6.11 -4.76 -3.79
CA LEU A 10 5.36 -4.77 -5.03
C LEU A 10 4.46 -3.54 -5.10
N CYS A 11 4.77 -2.60 -5.99
CA CYS A 11 3.94 -1.42 -6.21
C CYS A 11 2.81 -1.74 -7.18
N ILE A 12 1.58 -1.41 -6.79
CA ILE A 12 0.37 -1.56 -7.60
C ILE A 12 -0.46 -0.28 -7.52
N GLY A 13 -1.27 -0.02 -8.54
CA GLY A 13 -2.16 1.12 -8.54
C GLY A 13 -2.76 1.36 -9.92
N GLU A 14 -3.95 1.91 -9.95
CA GLU A 14 -4.68 2.22 -11.16
C GLU A 14 -4.41 3.64 -11.65
N THR A 15 -4.62 3.85 -12.94
CA THR A 15 -4.66 5.16 -13.58
C THR A 15 -6.01 5.84 -13.36
N LEU A 16 -6.06 7.17 -13.56
CA LEU A 16 -7.33 7.92 -13.49
C LEU A 16 -8.34 7.42 -14.53
N ALA A 17 -7.89 7.00 -15.69
CA ALA A 17 -8.76 6.47 -16.75
C ALA A 17 -9.40 5.14 -16.32
N GLU A 18 -8.63 4.25 -15.72
CA GLU A 18 -9.12 2.96 -15.20
C GLU A 18 -10.10 3.16 -14.04
N ARG A 19 -9.82 4.10 -13.13
CA ARG A 19 -10.72 4.50 -12.06
C ARG A 19 -12.08 4.98 -12.63
N LYS A 20 -12.05 5.93 -13.57
CA LYS A 20 -13.26 6.47 -14.22
C LYS A 20 -14.04 5.41 -15.01
N ALA A 21 -13.37 4.42 -15.55
CA ALA A 21 -14.00 3.31 -16.26
C ALA A 21 -14.59 2.22 -15.34
N GLY A 22 -14.51 2.37 -14.01
CA GLY A 22 -15.00 1.38 -13.05
C GLY A 22 -14.21 0.06 -13.04
N LYS A 23 -12.98 0.03 -13.62
CA LYS A 23 -12.17 -1.18 -13.76
C LYS A 23 -11.21 -1.44 -12.60
N LEU A 24 -11.29 -0.65 -11.56
CA LEU A 24 -10.36 -0.61 -10.44
C LEU A 24 -10.07 -1.98 -9.83
N ASN A 25 -11.11 -2.70 -9.40
CA ASN A 25 -10.94 -3.99 -8.72
C ASN A 25 -10.28 -5.03 -9.64
N SER A 26 -10.64 -5.06 -10.92
CA SER A 26 -10.03 -5.97 -11.89
C SER A 26 -8.58 -5.63 -12.20
N ILE A 27 -8.21 -4.36 -12.20
CA ILE A 27 -6.84 -3.90 -12.42
C ILE A 27 -5.96 -4.28 -11.22
N LEU A 28 -6.37 -3.97 -9.99
CA LEU A 28 -5.60 -4.31 -8.78
C LEU A 28 -5.45 -5.83 -8.64
N TRP A 29 -6.54 -6.58 -8.89
CA TRP A 29 -6.47 -8.04 -8.91
C TRP A 29 -5.46 -8.54 -9.95
N LEU A 30 -5.50 -8.04 -11.17
CA LEU A 30 -4.60 -8.45 -12.25
C LEU A 30 -3.13 -8.12 -11.94
N GLN A 31 -2.87 -6.93 -11.38
CA GLN A 31 -1.52 -6.53 -11.00
C GLN A 31 -0.95 -7.43 -9.89
N LEU A 32 -1.75 -7.76 -8.88
CA LEU A 32 -1.36 -8.70 -7.81
C LEU A 32 -1.14 -10.10 -8.37
N GLU A 33 -2.06 -10.63 -9.19
CA GLU A 33 -1.93 -11.95 -9.79
C GLU A 33 -0.65 -12.10 -10.62
N ARG A 34 -0.32 -11.08 -11.42
CA ARG A 34 0.88 -11.09 -12.26
C ARG A 34 2.16 -10.84 -11.44
N GLY A 35 2.13 -9.86 -10.54
CA GLY A 35 3.29 -9.49 -9.73
C GLY A 35 3.71 -10.59 -8.75
N LEU A 36 2.75 -11.39 -8.27
CA LEU A 36 2.95 -12.48 -7.33
C LEU A 36 2.92 -13.87 -8.00
N ALA A 37 2.93 -13.93 -9.33
CA ALA A 37 2.95 -15.19 -10.07
C ALA A 37 4.19 -16.02 -9.71
N GLY A 38 4.00 -17.33 -9.57
CA GLY A 38 5.07 -18.26 -9.21
C GLY A 38 5.40 -18.34 -7.72
N LEU A 39 4.83 -17.47 -6.86
CA LEU A 39 4.97 -17.62 -5.42
C LEU A 39 4.06 -18.76 -4.94
N GLY A 40 4.68 -19.82 -4.41
CA GLY A 40 4.01 -20.99 -3.86
C GLY A 40 3.86 -20.89 -2.33
N PRO A 41 3.16 -21.86 -1.71
CA PRO A 41 2.85 -21.83 -0.27
C PRO A 41 4.08 -21.83 0.66
N ASN A 42 5.25 -22.18 0.13
CA ASN A 42 6.52 -22.23 0.88
C ASN A 42 7.38 -20.96 0.69
N ALA A 43 6.89 -19.92 0.04
CA ALA A 43 7.63 -18.68 -0.11
C ALA A 43 7.75 -17.96 1.23
N ASP A 44 8.86 -17.25 1.43
CA ASP A 44 9.06 -16.41 2.61
C ASP A 44 8.33 -15.07 2.45
N TYR A 45 7.07 -15.05 2.85
CA TYR A 45 6.22 -13.85 2.79
C TYR A 45 6.61 -12.76 3.79
N SER A 46 7.45 -13.05 4.79
CA SER A 46 7.95 -12.06 5.75
C SER A 46 8.77 -10.95 5.09
N ARG A 47 9.23 -11.20 3.86
CA ARG A 47 10.02 -10.27 3.04
C ARG A 47 9.23 -9.58 1.95
N LEU A 48 7.91 -9.79 1.89
CA LEU A 48 7.03 -9.18 0.90
C LEU A 48 6.19 -8.09 1.55
N ALA A 49 6.11 -6.94 0.90
CA ALA A 49 5.12 -5.91 1.15
C ALA A 49 4.45 -5.50 -0.17
N VAL A 50 3.24 -4.97 -0.09
CA VAL A 50 2.53 -4.38 -1.23
C VAL A 50 2.42 -2.88 -0.97
N ALA A 51 2.78 -2.04 -1.94
CA ALA A 51 2.53 -0.60 -1.90
C ALA A 51 1.40 -0.25 -2.87
N TYR A 52 0.30 0.26 -2.34
CA TYR A 52 -0.79 0.78 -3.16
C TYR A 52 -0.54 2.25 -3.50
N GLU A 53 -0.26 2.48 -4.76
CA GLU A 53 0.09 3.80 -5.33
C GLU A 53 -0.87 4.17 -6.46
N PRO A 54 -2.07 4.71 -6.17
CA PRO A 54 -2.94 5.17 -7.24
C PRO A 54 -2.20 6.21 -8.09
N VAL A 55 -1.98 5.91 -9.38
CA VAL A 55 -1.11 6.71 -10.27
C VAL A 55 -1.57 8.17 -10.36
N TRP A 56 -2.87 8.42 -10.25
CA TRP A 56 -3.47 9.76 -10.27
C TRP A 56 -3.25 10.55 -8.97
N ALA A 57 -2.84 9.88 -7.87
CA ALA A 57 -2.60 10.50 -6.58
C ALA A 57 -1.11 10.76 -6.29
N ILE A 58 -0.21 10.44 -7.21
CA ILE A 58 1.24 10.64 -7.06
C ILE A 58 1.76 11.75 -7.99
N GLY A 59 2.97 12.21 -7.72
CA GLY A 59 3.63 13.23 -8.52
C GLY A 59 3.23 14.67 -8.15
N VAL A 60 3.71 15.65 -8.93
CA VAL A 60 3.53 17.10 -8.65
C VAL A 60 2.06 17.50 -8.74
N ASN A 61 1.32 16.88 -9.67
CA ASN A 61 -0.09 17.14 -9.92
C ASN A 61 -1.00 16.05 -9.32
N GLY A 62 -0.48 15.23 -8.40
CA GLY A 62 -1.25 14.17 -7.76
C GLY A 62 -2.42 14.73 -6.95
N ILE A 63 -3.59 14.16 -7.13
CA ILE A 63 -4.80 14.51 -6.39
C ILE A 63 -4.83 13.64 -5.13
N PRO A 64 -4.82 14.18 -3.91
CA PRO A 64 -4.96 13.37 -2.71
C PRO A 64 -6.25 12.52 -2.77
N ALA A 65 -6.11 11.23 -2.50
CA ALA A 65 -7.28 10.37 -2.33
C ALA A 65 -7.91 10.64 -0.96
N ASP A 66 -9.24 10.56 -0.89
CA ASP A 66 -9.94 10.63 0.39
C ASP A 66 -9.74 9.33 1.19
N SER A 67 -9.92 9.42 2.50
CA SER A 67 -9.65 8.34 3.44
C SER A 67 -10.57 7.14 3.23
N ASP A 68 -11.84 7.36 2.90
CA ASP A 68 -12.80 6.28 2.66
C ASP A 68 -12.39 5.49 1.41
N TYR A 69 -11.95 6.19 0.37
CA TYR A 69 -11.43 5.55 -0.83
C TYR A 69 -10.19 4.69 -0.52
N VAL A 70 -9.23 5.23 0.25
CA VAL A 70 -8.03 4.50 0.65
C VAL A 70 -8.39 3.26 1.46
N ALA A 71 -9.26 3.39 2.45
CA ALA A 71 -9.71 2.28 3.29
C ALA A 71 -10.36 1.16 2.46
N GLU A 72 -11.26 1.51 1.53
CA GLU A 72 -11.93 0.54 0.66
C GLU A 72 -10.93 -0.21 -0.24
N ARG A 73 -9.91 0.49 -0.76
CA ARG A 73 -8.88 -0.13 -1.62
C ARG A 73 -7.98 -1.06 -0.83
N HIS A 74 -7.49 -0.65 0.34
CA HIS A 74 -6.68 -1.47 1.21
C HIS A 74 -7.43 -2.75 1.65
N ALA A 75 -8.68 -2.63 2.07
CA ALA A 75 -9.53 -3.79 2.36
C ALA A 75 -9.70 -4.72 1.15
N GLY A 76 -9.83 -4.16 -0.06
CA GLY A 76 -9.89 -4.94 -1.31
C GLY A 76 -8.60 -5.73 -1.56
N ILE A 77 -7.44 -5.08 -1.42
CA ILE A 77 -6.12 -5.70 -1.58
C ILE A 77 -5.93 -6.79 -0.53
N ARG A 78 -6.28 -6.53 0.74
CA ARG A 78 -6.21 -7.52 1.82
C ARG A 78 -7.02 -8.77 1.49
N ARG A 79 -8.26 -8.62 1.04
CA ARG A 79 -9.09 -9.77 0.62
C ARG A 79 -8.45 -10.59 -0.49
N ILE A 80 -7.81 -9.94 -1.47
CA ILE A 80 -7.12 -10.65 -2.55
C ILE A 80 -5.92 -11.44 -2.00
N LEU A 81 -5.12 -10.84 -1.12
CA LEU A 81 -3.97 -11.50 -0.51
C LEU A 81 -4.39 -12.70 0.35
N CYS A 82 -5.45 -12.54 1.17
CA CYS A 82 -6.00 -13.64 1.98
C CYS A 82 -6.58 -14.77 1.11
N ALA A 83 -7.31 -14.43 0.04
CA ALA A 83 -7.85 -15.43 -0.89
C ALA A 83 -6.74 -16.20 -1.60
N ARG A 84 -5.60 -15.56 -1.90
CA ARG A 84 -4.49 -16.19 -2.62
C ARG A 84 -3.58 -17.03 -1.73
N PHE A 85 -3.27 -16.57 -0.52
CA PHE A 85 -2.24 -17.16 0.35
C PHE A 85 -2.81 -17.76 1.64
N GLY A 86 -4.13 -17.70 1.83
CA GLY A 86 -4.82 -18.05 3.07
C GLY A 86 -4.80 -16.91 4.08
N GLU A 87 -5.74 -16.96 5.04
CA GLU A 87 -5.92 -15.91 6.05
C GLU A 87 -4.65 -15.66 6.87
N GLU A 88 -3.96 -16.71 7.28
CA GLU A 88 -2.77 -16.57 8.10
C GLU A 88 -1.65 -15.81 7.41
N GLN A 89 -1.35 -16.15 6.17
CA GLN A 89 -0.27 -15.50 5.42
C GLN A 89 -0.71 -14.16 4.83
N GLY A 90 -1.89 -14.13 4.22
CA GLY A 90 -2.42 -12.94 3.57
C GLY A 90 -2.64 -11.76 4.52
N SER A 91 -3.04 -12.03 5.78
CA SER A 91 -3.20 -10.99 6.81
C SER A 91 -1.87 -10.39 7.29
N ARG A 92 -0.76 -11.12 7.17
CA ARG A 92 0.58 -10.69 7.62
C ARG A 92 1.37 -9.93 6.57
N ILE A 93 0.99 -9.98 5.28
CA ILE A 93 1.69 -9.23 4.24
C ILE A 93 1.36 -7.75 4.40
N PRO A 94 2.34 -6.87 4.71
CA PRO A 94 2.06 -5.45 4.91
C PRO A 94 1.55 -4.78 3.62
N ILE A 95 0.52 -3.94 3.77
CA ILE A 95 -0.01 -3.10 2.69
C ILE A 95 0.28 -1.64 3.04
N LEU A 96 1.12 -0.99 2.24
CA LEU A 96 1.55 0.39 2.42
C LEU A 96 0.73 1.31 1.52
N TYR A 97 0.32 2.47 2.03
CA TYR A 97 -0.26 3.50 1.18
C TYR A 97 0.81 4.44 0.63
N GLY A 98 0.88 4.57 -0.69
CA GLY A 98 1.91 5.33 -1.42
C GLY A 98 1.37 6.46 -2.30
N GLY A 99 0.15 6.91 -2.10
CA GLY A 99 -0.36 8.12 -2.74
C GLY A 99 0.26 9.40 -2.16
N SER A 100 -0.46 10.52 -2.25
CA SER A 100 0.00 11.80 -1.71
C SER A 100 -0.02 11.80 -0.18
N VAL A 101 1.11 11.46 0.43
CA VAL A 101 1.32 11.48 1.89
C VAL A 101 2.11 12.72 2.29
N ASN A 102 1.64 13.41 3.32
CA ASN A 102 2.24 14.63 3.86
C ASN A 102 1.94 14.75 5.37
N PRO A 103 2.56 15.73 6.10
CA PRO A 103 2.33 15.89 7.54
C PRO A 103 0.88 16.20 7.95
N GLN A 104 0.03 16.64 7.03
CA GLN A 104 -1.36 17.00 7.31
C GLN A 104 -2.29 15.78 7.29
N ASN A 105 -1.99 14.76 6.46
CA ASN A 105 -2.86 13.58 6.28
C ASN A 105 -2.26 12.27 6.81
N ALA A 106 -0.99 12.25 7.19
CA ALA A 106 -0.29 11.02 7.57
C ALA A 106 -0.94 10.29 8.76
N GLN A 107 -1.41 11.03 9.78
CA GLN A 107 -2.07 10.44 10.95
C GLN A 107 -3.40 9.78 10.60
N GLU A 108 -4.20 10.45 9.79
CA GLU A 108 -5.48 9.91 9.32
C GLU A 108 -5.27 8.64 8.49
N LEU A 109 -4.34 8.69 7.55
CA LEU A 109 -4.04 7.55 6.67
C LEU A 109 -3.52 6.33 7.44
N ILE A 110 -2.57 6.51 8.36
CA ILE A 110 -2.03 5.38 9.14
C ILE A 110 -3.06 4.77 10.10
N ALA A 111 -4.07 5.53 10.50
CA ALA A 111 -5.14 5.05 11.38
C ALA A 111 -6.16 4.16 10.66
N LEU A 112 -6.21 4.20 9.32
CA LEU A 112 -7.16 3.41 8.53
C LEU A 112 -6.91 1.90 8.69
N PRO A 113 -7.98 1.08 8.68
CA PRO A 113 -7.85 -0.37 8.61
C PRO A 113 -7.03 -0.80 7.40
N ASP A 114 -6.27 -1.88 7.52
CA ASP A 114 -5.44 -2.47 6.45
C ASP A 114 -4.35 -1.54 5.85
N VAL A 115 -4.16 -0.33 6.38
CA VAL A 115 -3.00 0.51 6.08
C VAL A 115 -1.90 0.20 7.09
N ASP A 116 -1.00 -0.73 6.75
CA ASP A 116 0.04 -1.20 7.66
C ASP A 116 1.26 -0.28 7.69
N GLY A 117 1.32 0.71 6.80
CA GLY A 117 2.40 1.68 6.74
C GLY A 117 2.20 2.71 5.64
N LEU A 118 3.09 3.69 5.60
CA LEU A 118 3.09 4.76 4.61
C LEU A 118 4.33 4.68 3.73
N PHE A 119 4.14 4.67 2.41
CA PHE A 119 5.21 4.67 1.42
C PHE A 119 5.39 6.09 0.89
N ILE A 120 6.39 6.81 1.44
CA ILE A 120 6.49 8.26 1.33
C ILE A 120 7.56 8.66 0.33
N GLY A 121 7.17 9.41 -0.70
CA GLY A 121 8.07 9.98 -1.69
C GLY A 121 8.57 11.38 -1.30
N ARG A 122 8.09 12.42 -1.99
CA ARG A 122 8.58 13.81 -1.91
C ARG A 122 8.59 14.41 -0.50
N SER A 123 7.61 14.11 0.33
CA SER A 123 7.57 14.60 1.71
C SER A 123 8.72 14.08 2.57
N ALA A 124 9.43 13.02 2.13
CA ALA A 124 10.61 12.49 2.79
C ALA A 124 11.94 13.09 2.25
N TRP A 125 11.91 13.92 1.23
CA TRP A 125 13.12 14.59 0.72
C TRP A 125 13.62 15.68 1.67
N ASP A 126 12.73 16.27 2.45
CA ASP A 126 13.08 17.16 3.55
C ASP A 126 13.09 16.36 4.86
N ALA A 127 14.27 16.27 5.50
CA ALA A 127 14.46 15.49 6.72
C ALA A 127 13.61 15.99 7.88
N SER A 128 13.32 17.28 7.97
CA SER A 128 12.48 17.88 9.02
C SER A 128 11.03 17.45 8.84
N GLN A 129 10.49 17.51 7.62
CA GLN A 129 9.15 17.03 7.31
C GLN A 129 9.01 15.52 7.54
N PHE A 130 10.00 14.75 7.10
CA PHE A 130 9.99 13.29 7.29
C PHE A 130 9.99 12.92 8.78
N ASN A 131 10.87 13.53 9.58
CA ASN A 131 10.90 13.32 11.02
C ASN A 131 9.58 13.75 11.69
N ARG A 132 8.93 14.82 11.21
CA ARG A 132 7.62 15.23 11.70
C ARG A 132 6.57 14.14 11.44
N ILE A 133 6.51 13.60 10.23
CA ILE A 133 5.60 12.50 9.89
C ILE A 133 5.85 11.30 10.81
N ILE A 134 7.11 10.87 10.96
CA ILE A 134 7.45 9.73 11.83
C ILE A 134 6.93 9.95 13.25
N ARG A 135 7.19 11.12 13.86
CA ARG A 135 6.73 11.43 15.22
C ARG A 135 5.21 11.45 15.34
N GLN A 136 4.50 11.87 14.30
CA GLN A 136 3.04 11.90 14.27
C GLN A 136 2.42 10.50 14.15
N VAL A 137 3.01 9.63 13.34
CA VAL A 137 2.42 8.32 13.02
C VAL A 137 2.84 7.21 13.99
N MET A 138 4.04 7.27 14.56
CA MET A 138 4.56 6.23 15.46
C MET A 138 3.63 5.85 16.62
N PRO A 139 3.03 6.81 17.36
CA PRO A 139 2.12 6.45 18.46
C PRO A 139 0.88 5.70 18.00
N LEU A 140 0.38 6.00 16.78
CA LEU A 140 -0.78 5.33 16.20
C LEU A 140 -0.42 3.95 15.67
N TYR A 141 0.74 3.82 15.05
CA TYR A 141 1.26 2.55 14.52
C TYR A 141 1.53 1.53 15.63
N MET A 142 2.12 1.96 16.76
CA MET A 142 2.44 1.09 17.89
C MET A 142 1.21 0.58 18.65
N ASN A 143 0.04 1.16 18.43
CA ASN A 143 -1.22 0.77 19.05
C ASN A 143 -2.16 -0.02 18.12
N LYS A 144 -1.69 -0.38 16.92
CA LYS A 144 -2.37 -1.28 15.99
C LYS A 144 -2.04 -2.74 16.29
#